data_d79cc77f8396fe2564952807f046fedc
#
_entry.id   d79cc77f8396fe2564952807f046fedc
#
_cell.length_a   1.000
_cell.length_b   1.000
_cell.length_c   1.000
_cell.angle_alpha   90.00
_cell.angle_beta   90.00
_cell.angle_gamma   90.00
#
_symmetry.space_group_name_H-M   'P 1'
#
loop_
_entity.id
_entity.type
_entity.pdbx_description
1 polymer ?
#
loop_
_entity_poly.entity_id
_entity_poly.type
_entity_poly.pdbx_seq_one_letter_code
_entity_poly.pdbx_strand_id
1 'polypeptide(L)'
;MAPLSLPESLSLIAAPMVNQSDLPFRLLTRKHGATLAYTQMLSPERLVYDREYLQFHLRDLEGSSSACCSDLGRPVVVQLCGNDPDEIVRGARLVEGLCDGIGSLYI
;
A
#
# COMPACT_ATOMS: atom_id res chain seq x y z
N MET A 1 -4.67 10.17 -18.20
CA MET A 1 -4.84 11.21 -17.17
C MET A 1 -3.48 11.51 -16.54
N ALA A 2 -3.18 12.77 -16.37
CA ALA A 2 -1.93 13.16 -15.72
C ALA A 2 -1.98 12.78 -14.23
N PRO A 3 -0.87 12.30 -13.63
CA PRO A 3 -0.85 12.03 -12.19
C PRO A 3 -1.02 13.32 -11.41
N LEU A 4 -1.64 13.21 -10.23
CA LEU A 4 -1.76 14.33 -9.31
C LEU A 4 -0.39 14.73 -8.78
N SER A 5 -0.20 16.03 -8.51
CA SER A 5 0.98 16.49 -7.79
C SER A 5 0.96 15.96 -6.37
N LEU A 6 2.11 15.97 -5.67
CA LEU A 6 2.17 15.50 -4.30
C LEU A 6 1.20 16.25 -3.38
N PRO A 7 1.08 17.59 -3.40
CA PRO A 7 0.09 18.28 -2.58
C PRO A 7 -1.35 17.87 -2.89
N GLU A 8 -1.69 17.66 -4.15
CA GLU A 8 -3.03 17.22 -4.54
C GLU A 8 -3.33 15.81 -4.07
N SER A 9 -2.36 14.89 -4.17
CA SER A 9 -2.55 13.52 -3.73
C SER A 9 -2.66 13.38 -2.22
N LEU A 10 -2.22 14.38 -1.45
CA LEU A 10 -2.34 14.39 0.00
C LEU A 10 -3.64 15.02 0.50
N SER A 11 -4.53 15.45 -0.39
CA SER A 11 -5.76 16.17 0.00
C SER A 11 -6.80 15.28 0.67
N LEU A 12 -7.03 14.08 0.12
CA LEU A 12 -8.06 13.16 0.62
C LEU A 12 -7.47 11.74 0.69
N ILE A 13 -7.02 11.35 1.86
CA ILE A 13 -6.27 10.11 2.06
C ILE A 13 -7.17 9.05 2.68
N ALA A 14 -7.27 7.89 2.03
CA ALA A 14 -7.91 6.73 2.62
C ALA A 14 -6.97 6.10 3.64
N ALA A 15 -7.42 6.02 4.89
CA ALA A 15 -6.59 5.59 6.02
C ALA A 15 -6.23 4.10 5.94
N PRO A 16 -5.05 3.72 6.48
CA PRO A 16 -4.72 2.31 6.64
C PRO A 16 -5.60 1.68 7.73
N MET A 17 -6.25 0.57 7.40
CA MET A 17 -7.11 -0.15 8.35
C MET A 17 -6.89 -1.65 8.20
N VAL A 18 -6.53 -2.30 9.31
CA VAL A 18 -6.24 -3.74 9.32
C VAL A 18 -7.45 -4.54 8.82
N ASN A 19 -7.20 -5.45 7.90
CA ASN A 19 -8.18 -6.33 7.26
C ASN A 19 -9.25 -5.60 6.44
N GLN A 20 -9.08 -4.29 6.18
CA GLN A 20 -10.04 -3.52 5.41
C GLN A 20 -9.41 -2.79 4.23
N SER A 21 -8.20 -2.27 4.38
CA SER A 21 -7.54 -1.43 3.36
C SER A 21 -6.83 -2.23 2.27
N ASP A 22 -7.39 -3.36 1.89
CA ASP A 22 -6.92 -4.13 0.73
C ASP A 22 -7.47 -3.53 -0.57
N LEU A 23 -7.04 -4.08 -1.69
CA LEU A 23 -7.31 -3.50 -3.00
C LEU A 23 -8.78 -3.16 -3.25
N PRO A 24 -9.77 -4.03 -2.94
CA PRO A 24 -11.17 -3.68 -3.22
C PRO A 24 -11.63 -2.41 -2.50
N PHE A 25 -11.24 -2.24 -1.24
CA PHE A 25 -11.59 -1.05 -0.48
C PHE A 25 -10.85 0.19 -1.00
N ARG A 26 -9.57 0.05 -1.36
CA ARG A 26 -8.81 1.15 -1.93
C ARG A 26 -9.43 1.62 -3.25
N LEU A 27 -9.82 0.69 -4.11
CA LEU A 27 -10.49 1.05 -5.37
C LEU A 27 -11.81 1.75 -5.12
N LEU A 28 -12.59 1.29 -4.15
CA LEU A 28 -13.86 1.90 -3.81
C LEU A 28 -13.67 3.34 -3.32
N THR A 29 -12.75 3.58 -2.40
CA THR A 29 -12.48 4.92 -1.87
C THR A 29 -11.95 5.86 -2.96
N ARG A 30 -11.09 5.35 -3.84
CA ARG A 30 -10.57 6.13 -4.95
C ARG A 30 -11.69 6.52 -5.93
N LYS A 31 -12.60 5.60 -6.19
CA LYS A 31 -13.75 5.87 -7.05
C LYS A 31 -14.64 6.99 -6.49
N HIS A 32 -14.68 7.12 -5.17
CA HIS A 32 -15.48 8.13 -4.49
C HIS A 32 -14.67 9.38 -4.07
N GLY A 33 -13.51 9.58 -4.65
CA GLY A 33 -12.80 10.86 -4.54
C GLY A 33 -11.55 10.86 -3.68
N ALA A 34 -11.17 9.74 -3.06
CA ALA A 34 -9.89 9.68 -2.36
C ALA A 34 -8.74 9.89 -3.35
N THR A 35 -7.76 10.68 -2.99
CA THR A 35 -6.63 11.03 -3.87
C THR A 35 -5.41 10.16 -3.62
N LEU A 36 -5.36 9.49 -2.49
CA LEU A 36 -4.28 8.58 -2.09
C LEU A 36 -4.89 7.51 -1.19
N ALA A 37 -4.40 6.28 -1.28
CA ALA A 37 -4.83 5.21 -0.40
C ALA A 37 -3.62 4.52 0.23
N TYR A 38 -3.75 4.12 1.50
CA TYR A 38 -2.77 3.31 2.20
C TYR A 38 -3.22 1.85 2.21
N THR A 39 -2.25 0.93 2.22
CA THR A 39 -2.54 -0.46 2.56
C THR A 39 -2.84 -0.58 4.06
N GLN A 40 -3.38 -1.73 4.48
CA GLN A 40 -3.37 -2.05 5.90
C GLN A 40 -1.92 -2.13 6.40
N MET A 41 -1.73 -2.06 7.73
CA MET A 41 -0.40 -2.23 8.32
C MET A 41 0.12 -3.63 8.02
N LEU A 42 1.26 -3.70 7.34
CA LEU A 42 1.91 -4.97 7.02
C LEU A 42 3.03 -5.24 8.02
N SER A 43 3.14 -6.48 8.45
CA SER A 43 4.23 -6.91 9.31
C SER A 43 5.47 -7.19 8.46
N PRO A 44 6.57 -6.42 8.64
CA PRO A 44 7.80 -6.68 7.89
C PRO A 44 8.36 -8.08 8.14
N GLU A 45 8.25 -8.55 9.39
CA GLU A 45 8.68 -9.90 9.75
C GLU A 45 7.93 -10.95 8.94
N ARG A 46 6.60 -10.83 8.84
CA ARG A 46 5.80 -11.77 8.07
C ARG A 46 6.05 -11.66 6.57
N LEU A 47 6.33 -10.47 6.06
CA LEU A 47 6.69 -10.31 4.65
C LEU A 47 7.98 -11.08 4.33
N VAL A 48 8.94 -11.09 5.24
CA VAL A 48 10.23 -11.77 5.04
C VAL A 48 10.13 -13.28 5.25
N TYR A 49 9.39 -13.72 6.28
CA TYR A 49 9.44 -15.11 6.73
C TYR A 49 8.18 -15.92 6.45
N ASP A 50 7.05 -15.30 6.15
CA ASP A 50 5.80 -15.98 5.83
C ASP A 50 5.48 -15.83 4.34
N ARG A 51 5.72 -16.90 3.59
CA ARG A 51 5.57 -16.87 2.14
C ARG A 51 4.14 -16.64 1.68
N GLU A 52 3.17 -17.22 2.37
CA GLU A 52 1.76 -17.03 2.01
C GLU A 52 1.31 -15.59 2.25
N TYR A 53 1.75 -15.00 3.35
CA TYR A 53 1.49 -13.61 3.68
C TYR A 53 2.10 -12.68 2.60
N LEU A 54 3.36 -12.93 2.24
CA LEU A 54 4.03 -12.16 1.21
C LEU A 54 3.28 -12.25 -0.12
N GLN A 55 2.92 -13.45 -0.55
CA GLN A 55 2.24 -13.65 -1.84
C GLN A 55 0.89 -12.96 -1.87
N PHE A 56 0.12 -13.03 -0.78
CA PHE A 56 -1.17 -12.35 -0.69
C PHE A 56 -1.01 -10.84 -0.90
N HIS A 57 -0.07 -10.21 -0.20
CA HIS A 57 0.10 -8.77 -0.26
C HIS A 57 0.77 -8.31 -1.56
N LEU A 58 1.64 -9.12 -2.14
CA LEU A 58 2.19 -8.79 -3.47
C LEU A 58 1.10 -8.81 -4.54
N ARG A 59 0.20 -9.79 -4.52
CA ARG A 59 -0.92 -9.84 -5.47
C ARG A 59 -1.87 -8.66 -5.28
N ASP A 60 -2.13 -8.28 -4.04
CA ASP A 60 -2.95 -7.13 -3.71
C ASP A 60 -2.36 -5.84 -4.29
N LEU A 61 -1.05 -5.66 -4.18
CA LEU A 61 -0.36 -4.51 -4.73
C LEU A 61 -0.24 -4.57 -6.26
N GLU A 62 0.05 -5.74 -6.83
CA GLU A 62 0.10 -5.92 -8.27
C GLU A 62 -1.23 -5.59 -8.93
N GLY A 63 -2.33 -5.95 -8.28
CA GLY A 63 -3.66 -5.60 -8.73
C GLY A 63 -3.88 -4.10 -8.84
N SER A 64 -3.19 -3.31 -8.02
CA SER A 64 -3.26 -1.84 -8.08
C SER A 64 -2.72 -1.28 -9.40
N SER A 65 -1.83 -2.01 -10.05
CA SER A 65 -1.21 -1.58 -11.31
C SER A 65 -1.76 -2.30 -12.52
N SER A 66 -2.76 -3.16 -12.35
CA SER A 66 -3.32 -3.92 -13.47
C SER A 66 -4.19 -3.04 -14.38
N ALA A 67 -4.32 -3.46 -15.63
CA ALA A 67 -5.13 -2.72 -16.60
C ALA A 67 -6.60 -2.62 -16.20
N CYS A 68 -7.11 -3.59 -15.45
CA CYS A 68 -8.49 -3.58 -15.00
C CYS A 68 -8.74 -2.55 -13.87
N CYS A 69 -7.72 -2.18 -13.13
CA CYS A 69 -7.81 -1.18 -12.07
C CYS A 69 -7.51 0.22 -12.59
N SER A 70 -6.77 0.30 -13.70
CA SER A 70 -6.42 1.57 -14.33
C SER A 70 -5.80 2.54 -13.30
N ASP A 71 -6.21 3.80 -13.33
CA ASP A 71 -5.66 4.84 -12.48
C ASP A 71 -6.14 4.77 -11.02
N LEU A 72 -7.20 4.02 -10.75
CA LEU A 72 -7.77 3.95 -9.41
C LEU A 72 -6.92 3.13 -8.43
N GLY A 73 -6.08 2.25 -8.93
CA GLY A 73 -5.21 1.45 -8.06
C GLY A 73 -4.04 2.22 -7.47
N ARG A 74 -3.71 3.39 -8.02
CA ARG A 74 -2.56 4.20 -7.60
C ARG A 74 -2.96 5.68 -7.52
N PRO A 75 -2.26 6.51 -6.75
CA PRO A 75 -1.12 6.17 -5.90
C PRO A 75 -1.52 5.36 -4.66
N VAL A 76 -0.63 4.45 -4.27
CA VAL A 76 -0.79 3.62 -3.08
C VAL A 76 0.47 3.69 -2.21
N VAL A 77 0.28 3.80 -0.90
CA VAL A 77 1.37 3.80 0.08
C VAL A 77 1.25 2.53 0.91
N VAL A 78 2.33 1.77 0.99
CA VAL A 78 2.41 0.61 1.88
C VAL A 78 2.75 1.10 3.28
N GLN A 79 1.95 0.73 4.28
CA GLN A 79 2.27 1.00 5.67
C GLN A 79 2.88 -0.25 6.31
N LEU A 80 4.08 -0.10 6.85
CA LEU A 80 4.75 -1.16 7.62
C LEU A 80 4.68 -0.82 9.10
N CYS A 81 4.58 -1.84 9.93
CA CYS A 81 4.59 -1.65 11.39
C CYS A 81 5.66 -2.53 12.03
N GLY A 82 6.38 -1.98 12.99
CA GLY A 82 7.41 -2.74 13.69
C GLY A 82 8.36 -1.82 14.43
N ASN A 83 9.35 -2.43 15.09
CA ASN A 83 10.36 -1.71 15.86
C ASN A 83 11.80 -2.13 15.52
N ASP A 84 11.99 -3.04 14.60
CA ASP A 84 13.31 -3.46 14.14
C ASP A 84 13.62 -2.81 12.80
N PRO A 85 14.57 -1.86 12.73
CA PRO A 85 14.90 -1.18 11.49
C PRO A 85 15.33 -2.12 10.36
N ASP A 86 16.07 -3.18 10.68
CA ASP A 86 16.55 -4.12 9.67
C ASP A 86 15.41 -4.90 9.04
N GLU A 87 14.44 -5.34 9.85
CA GLU A 87 13.26 -6.03 9.33
C GLU A 87 12.39 -5.10 8.50
N ILE A 88 12.22 -3.85 8.93
CA ILE A 88 11.46 -2.86 8.19
C ILE A 88 12.09 -2.62 6.81
N VAL A 89 13.39 -2.48 6.74
CA VAL A 89 14.11 -2.29 5.47
C VAL A 89 13.96 -3.52 4.56
N ARG A 90 14.10 -4.71 5.11
CA ARG A 90 13.92 -5.95 4.32
C ARG A 90 12.51 -6.07 3.77
N GLY A 91 11.51 -5.82 4.60
CA GLY A 91 10.11 -5.83 4.17
C GLY A 91 9.83 -4.77 3.10
N ALA A 92 10.36 -3.57 3.30
CA ALA A 92 10.19 -2.48 2.35
C ALA A 92 10.76 -2.82 0.97
N ARG A 93 11.92 -3.46 0.91
CA ARG A 93 12.53 -3.84 -0.36
C ARG A 93 11.69 -4.84 -1.14
N LEU A 94 10.93 -5.67 -0.47
CA LEU A 94 10.06 -6.64 -1.14
C LEU A 94 8.88 -6.00 -1.84
N VAL A 95 8.46 -4.81 -1.44
CA VAL A 95 7.25 -4.15 -1.96
C VAL A 95 7.54 -2.84 -2.67
N GLU A 96 8.75 -2.32 -2.63
CA GLU A 96 9.07 -0.97 -3.13
C GLU A 96 8.73 -0.74 -4.61
N GLY A 97 8.81 -1.79 -5.44
CA GLY A 97 8.49 -1.68 -6.86
C GLY A 97 6.99 -1.65 -7.16
N LEU A 98 6.14 -1.91 -6.18
CA LEU A 98 4.70 -2.06 -6.37
C LEU A 98 3.88 -0.96 -5.70
N CYS A 99 4.52 0.07 -5.19
CA CYS A 99 3.86 1.16 -4.50
C CYS A 99 4.51 2.50 -4.82
N ASP A 100 3.83 3.57 -4.46
CA ASP A 100 4.30 4.95 -4.71
C ASP A 100 5.01 5.53 -3.49
N GLY A 101 4.91 4.87 -2.36
CA GLY A 101 5.56 5.29 -1.13
C GLY A 101 5.47 4.23 -0.07
N ILE A 102 6.32 4.35 0.95
CA ILE A 102 6.35 3.43 2.09
C ILE A 102 6.33 4.27 3.35
N GLY A 103 5.33 4.02 4.19
CA GLY A 103 5.25 4.62 5.52
C GLY A 103 5.57 3.59 6.58
N SER A 104 6.05 4.05 7.72
CA SER A 104 6.40 3.15 8.82
C SER A 104 5.76 3.64 10.11
N LEU A 105 5.11 2.72 10.82
CA LEU A 105 4.63 2.95 12.17
C LEU A 105 5.54 2.21 13.13
N TYR A 106 6.21 2.98 13.98
CA TYR A 106 7.07 2.44 15.03
C TYR A 106 6.23 2.06 16.25
N ILE A 107 6.40 0.84 16.70
CA ILE A 107 5.66 0.32 17.86
C ILE A 107 6.64 -0.05 18.97
#